data_4b94b705dd87ff5b2a678c947444d5a5
#
_entry.id   4b94b705dd87ff5b2a678c947444d5a5
#
_cell.length_a   1.000
_cell.length_b   1.000
_cell.length_c   1.000
_cell.angle_alpha   90.00
_cell.angle_beta   90.00
_cell.angle_gamma   90.00
#
_symmetry.space_group_name_H-M   'P 1'
#
loop_
_entity.id
_entity.type
_entity.pdbx_description
1 polymer ?
#
loop_
_entity_poly.entity_id
_entity_poly.type
_entity_poly.pdbx_seq_one_letter_code
_entity_poly.pdbx_strand_id
1 'polypeptide(L)' 'IDAKTKDAQTEARKVLAELRNKGAEREAAILAAARGKAAERLEEARSDLFEATEEARRTLKEQAKGLSDDIAQKILGRAA' A
#
# COMPACT_ATOMS: atom_id res chain seq x y z
N ILE A 1 -9.32 -23.78 -53.84
CA ILE A 1 -10.07 -22.67 -53.29
C ILE A 1 -10.44 -22.97 -51.84
N ASP A 2 -11.01 -24.13 -51.53
CA ASP A 2 -11.39 -24.52 -50.17
C ASP A 2 -10.18 -24.67 -49.24
N ALA A 3 -9.09 -25.22 -49.74
CA ALA A 3 -7.85 -25.37 -48.95
C ALA A 3 -7.24 -24.02 -48.58
N LYS A 4 -7.23 -23.06 -49.48
CA LYS A 4 -6.74 -21.70 -49.19
C LYS A 4 -7.62 -20.96 -48.20
N THR A 5 -8.94 -21.14 -48.32
CA THR A 5 -9.90 -20.56 -47.39
C THR A 5 -9.73 -21.13 -45.99
N LYS A 6 -9.57 -22.46 -45.88
CA LYS A 6 -9.32 -23.14 -44.61
C LYS A 6 -7.99 -22.71 -43.99
N ASP A 7 -6.94 -22.58 -44.80
CA ASP A 7 -5.63 -22.13 -44.33
C ASP A 7 -5.70 -20.68 -43.81
N ALA A 8 -6.40 -19.82 -44.53
CA ALA A 8 -6.63 -18.46 -44.11
C ALA A 8 -7.40 -18.36 -42.78
N GLN A 9 -8.44 -19.18 -42.63
CA GLN A 9 -9.24 -19.27 -41.40
C GLN A 9 -8.42 -19.80 -40.24
N THR A 10 -7.60 -20.83 -40.49
CA THR A 10 -6.72 -21.40 -39.47
C THR A 10 -5.70 -20.37 -39.00
N GLU A 11 -5.08 -19.64 -39.94
CA GLU A 11 -4.11 -18.60 -39.63
C GLU A 11 -4.77 -17.47 -38.87
N ALA A 12 -5.98 -17.04 -39.26
CA ALA A 12 -6.72 -16.02 -38.56
C ALA A 12 -7.05 -16.42 -37.11
N ARG A 13 -7.45 -17.65 -36.89
CA ARG A 13 -7.71 -18.19 -35.56
C ARG A 13 -6.44 -18.24 -34.71
N LYS A 14 -5.33 -18.61 -35.29
CA LYS A 14 -4.04 -18.66 -34.64
C LYS A 14 -3.60 -17.27 -34.20
N VAL A 15 -3.69 -16.29 -35.08
CA VAL A 15 -3.38 -14.89 -34.77
C VAL A 15 -4.28 -14.37 -33.66
N LEU A 16 -5.58 -14.67 -33.74
CA LEU A 16 -6.53 -14.25 -32.69
C LEU A 16 -6.20 -14.86 -31.34
N ALA A 17 -5.84 -16.15 -31.31
CA ALA A 17 -5.43 -16.83 -30.09
C ALA A 17 -4.16 -16.23 -29.50
N GLU A 18 -3.16 -15.90 -30.35
CA GLU A 18 -1.93 -15.25 -29.92
C GLU A 18 -2.21 -13.87 -29.33
N LEU A 19 -3.08 -13.09 -29.97
CA LEU A 19 -3.46 -11.77 -29.48
C LEU A 19 -4.18 -11.85 -28.12
N ARG A 20 -5.07 -12.83 -27.98
CA ARG A 20 -5.76 -13.07 -26.69
C ARG A 20 -4.78 -13.46 -25.59
N ASN A 21 -3.83 -14.33 -25.91
CA ASN A 21 -2.81 -14.76 -24.95
C ASN A 21 -1.91 -13.59 -24.53
N LYS A 22 -1.47 -12.79 -25.49
CA LYS A 22 -0.67 -11.58 -25.20
C LYS A 22 -1.45 -10.57 -24.37
N GLY A 23 -2.73 -10.40 -24.69
CA GLY A 23 -3.62 -9.53 -23.91
C GLY A 23 -3.77 -10.00 -22.48
N ALA A 24 -3.97 -11.31 -22.29
CA ALA A 24 -4.09 -11.91 -20.95
C ALA A 24 -2.79 -11.77 -20.14
N GLU A 25 -1.65 -12.02 -20.78
CA GLU A 25 -0.33 -11.84 -20.14
C GLU A 25 -0.10 -10.40 -19.72
N ARG A 26 -0.46 -9.46 -20.59
CA ARG A 26 -0.31 -8.03 -20.30
C ARG A 26 -1.23 -7.59 -19.18
N GLU A 27 -2.47 -8.06 -19.17
CA GLU A 27 -3.41 -7.81 -18.09
C GLU A 27 -2.89 -8.34 -16.77
N ALA A 28 -2.39 -9.58 -16.75
CA ALA A 28 -1.81 -10.17 -15.56
C ALA A 28 -0.61 -9.39 -15.05
N ALA A 29 0.25 -8.92 -15.95
CA ALA A 29 1.41 -8.10 -15.58
C ALA A 29 1.00 -6.75 -14.99
N ILE A 30 -0.01 -6.10 -15.57
CA ILE A 30 -0.53 -4.82 -15.06
C ILE A 30 -1.14 -5.00 -13.67
N LEU A 31 -1.94 -6.05 -13.48
CA LEU A 31 -2.54 -6.36 -12.19
C LEU A 31 -1.49 -6.69 -11.13
N ALA A 32 -0.49 -7.47 -11.48
CA ALA A 32 0.61 -7.79 -10.56
C ALA A 32 1.38 -6.55 -10.15
N ALA A 33 1.69 -5.66 -11.09
CA ALA A 33 2.36 -4.40 -10.81
C ALA A 33 1.51 -3.49 -9.91
N ALA A 34 0.22 -3.40 -10.19
CA ALA A 34 -0.71 -2.60 -9.38
C ALA A 34 -0.82 -3.13 -7.95
N ARG A 35 -0.91 -4.46 -7.80
CA ARG A 35 -0.93 -5.10 -6.47
C ARG A 35 0.37 -4.88 -5.71
N GLY A 36 1.50 -4.95 -6.40
CA GLY A 36 2.81 -4.66 -5.81
C GLY A 36 2.89 -3.25 -5.26
N LYS A 37 2.47 -2.27 -6.05
CA LYS A 37 2.43 -0.86 -5.62
C LYS A 37 1.48 -0.64 -4.46
N ALA A 38 0.32 -1.28 -4.50
CA ALA A 38 -0.65 -1.18 -3.40
C ALA A 38 -0.07 -1.76 -2.10
N ALA A 39 0.62 -2.89 -2.18
CA ALA A 39 1.28 -3.51 -1.03
C ALA A 39 2.37 -2.61 -0.46
N GLU A 40 3.20 -1.99 -1.31
CA GLU A 40 4.23 -1.05 -0.88
C GLU A 40 3.63 0.17 -0.16
N ARG A 41 2.59 0.75 -0.74
CA ARG A 41 1.91 1.91 -0.14
C ARG A 41 1.26 1.55 1.19
N LEU A 42 0.70 0.37 1.29
CA LEU A 42 0.11 -0.11 2.53
C LEU A 42 1.17 -0.27 3.62
N GLU A 43 2.32 -0.83 3.26
CA GLU A 43 3.43 -0.99 4.19
C GLU A 43 4.01 0.36 4.64
N GLU A 44 4.17 1.31 3.73
CA GLU A 44 4.57 2.67 4.06
C GLU A 44 3.58 3.35 4.99
N ALA A 45 2.28 3.21 4.71
CA ALA A 45 1.23 3.78 5.55
C ALA A 45 1.24 3.17 6.96
N ARG A 46 1.47 1.87 7.07
CA ARG A 46 1.60 1.20 8.37
C ARG A 46 2.81 1.68 9.14
N SER A 47 3.94 1.82 8.47
CA SER A 47 5.17 2.34 9.06
C SER A 47 4.98 3.78 9.55
N ASP A 48 4.41 4.64 8.72
CA ASP A 48 4.13 6.03 9.08
C ASP A 48 3.17 6.12 10.25
N LEU A 49 2.15 5.29 10.26
CA LEU A 49 1.19 5.23 11.36
C LEU A 49 1.85 4.77 12.65
N PHE A 50 2.72 3.78 12.58
CA PHE A 50 3.48 3.31 13.74
C PHE A 50 4.36 4.43 14.30
N GLU A 51 5.11 5.12 13.45
CA GLU A 51 5.96 6.24 13.86
C GLU A 51 5.14 7.38 14.48
N ALA A 52 4.02 7.75 13.86
CA ALA A 52 3.14 8.78 14.37
C ALA A 52 2.54 8.40 15.73
N THR A 53 2.17 7.13 15.90
CA THR A 53 1.65 6.61 17.16
C THR A 53 2.70 6.64 18.27
N GLU A 54 3.94 6.24 17.95
CA GLU A 54 5.03 6.28 18.92
C GLU A 54 5.39 7.70 19.31
N GLU A 55 5.39 8.62 18.36
CA GLU A 55 5.63 10.03 18.63
C GLU A 55 4.53 10.64 19.50
N ALA A 56 3.27 10.37 19.18
CA ALA A 56 2.13 10.81 19.99
C ALA A 56 2.21 10.27 21.41
N ARG A 57 2.61 9.03 21.57
CA ARG A 57 2.78 8.39 22.88
C ARG A 57 3.88 9.07 23.69
N ARG A 58 5.00 9.40 23.09
CA ARG A 58 6.09 10.15 23.74
C ARG A 58 5.64 11.54 24.15
N THR A 59 4.97 12.24 23.25
CA THR A 59 4.44 13.58 23.53
C THR A 59 3.47 13.57 24.69
N LEU A 60 2.55 12.61 24.74
CA LEU A 60 1.62 12.46 25.85
C LEU A 60 2.33 12.15 27.16
N LYS A 61 3.35 11.31 27.15
CA LYS A 61 4.19 11.03 28.31
C LYS A 61 4.88 12.27 28.85
N GLU A 62 5.46 13.06 27.97
CA GLU A 62 6.14 14.30 28.33
C GLU A 62 5.17 15.32 28.90
N GLN A 63 4.01 15.48 28.29
CA GLN A 63 2.94 16.35 28.79
C GLN A 63 2.44 15.90 30.14
N ALA A 64 2.21 14.62 30.34
CA ALA A 64 1.78 14.07 31.62
C ALA A 64 2.83 14.28 32.70
N LYS A 65 4.10 14.10 32.38
CA LYS A 65 5.21 14.36 33.30
C LYS A 65 5.30 15.84 33.67
N GLY A 66 5.21 16.72 32.66
CA GLY A 66 5.22 18.18 32.89
C GLY A 66 4.07 18.61 33.79
N LEU A 67 2.87 18.08 33.56
CA LEU A 67 1.71 18.38 34.39
C LEU A 67 1.89 17.88 35.82
N SER A 68 2.42 16.67 36.00
CA SER A 68 2.72 16.13 37.33
C SER A 68 3.75 16.96 38.08
N ASP A 69 4.79 17.40 37.40
CA ASP A 69 5.83 18.27 37.99
C ASP A 69 5.24 19.61 38.38
N ASP A 70 4.40 20.21 37.56
CA ASP A 70 3.70 21.47 37.85
C ASP A 70 2.80 21.38 39.08
N ILE A 71 2.05 20.30 39.17
CA ILE A 71 1.17 20.03 40.31
C ILE A 71 2.00 19.85 41.57
N ALA A 72 3.09 19.10 41.52
CA ALA A 72 4.00 18.89 42.64
C ALA A 72 4.58 20.22 43.15
N GLN A 73 5.03 21.09 42.23
CA GLN A 73 5.54 22.42 42.58
C GLN A 73 4.51 23.31 43.23
N LYS A 74 3.27 23.27 42.75
CA LYS A 74 2.16 24.02 43.34
C LYS A 74 1.85 23.56 44.77
N ILE A 75 1.84 22.26 45.00
CA ILE A 75 1.62 21.67 46.30
C ILE A 75 2.73 22.03 47.26
N LEU A 76 4.01 21.91 46.84
CA LEU A 76 5.18 22.26 47.64
C LEU A 76 5.20 23.76 47.94
N GLY A 77 4.88 24.61 46.95
CA GLY A 77 4.80 26.04 47.13
C GLY A 77 3.72 26.45 48.13
N ARG A 78 2.60 25.76 48.22
CA ARG A 78 1.55 26.00 49.19
C ARG A 78 1.92 25.50 50.58
N ALA A 79 2.67 24.41 50.65
CA ALA A 79 3.11 23.87 51.94
C ALA A 79 4.22 24.70 52.60
N ALA A 80 4.94 25.42 51.78
CA ALA A 80 5.98 26.33 52.28
C ALA A 80 5.40 27.67 52.67
#